data_e798d116d78af8553e6eb4154fc01099
#
_entry.id   e798d116d78af8553e6eb4154fc01099
#
_cell.length_a   1.000
_cell.length_b   1.000
_cell.length_c   1.000
_cell.angle_alpha   90.00
_cell.angle_beta   90.00
_cell.angle_gamma   90.00
#
_symmetry.space_group_name_H-M   'P 1'
#
loop_
_entity.id
_entity.type
_entity.pdbx_description
1 polymer ?
#
loop_
_entity_poly.entity_id
_entity_poly.type
_entity_poly.pdbx_seq_one_letter_code
_entity_poly.pdbx_strand_id
1 'polypeptide(L)'
;IWGWAGKNEPVTVLFNGQEKKSVAGADGAWRVVFDPLKAGDVPLEMTVRGAKGPAIVVKDILVGEVWVCSGQSNMEWAMSWLPNPVPDILRAENPNMRLFLVPKRAADRPMEDVDAKWERCSPDTVRPFSAVAYFYGLELHKRLGVPVGLIESAWGGTLIEPWTPPVGFAAVPEVKSILDGQAAKYAAYRDALAKALPGWETWIREARKALAAKAPLPLEPSVDPSNPYNDPQAPTSLYNGMIHALTPFAIRGAIWYQGESNRNDGLLYEKKMEALIQGWRLAWKIGDFPFYYVQLAPFNYGYGQERPTVEVPDFLRLAYIWEAQANALRIANTGMAVITDIADLSNIHPANKRDVGYRLSLWARAKTYGEKTLVFSGPLYRSMSVDKNLIRVAFDHVGGGLIANDGQPLKWFEIAGEDRVFYKAEAEIAGDTVVVWSPRVPSPKAVRFGWHQLAVPNLANKEGLPASPFRTDSW
;
A
#
# COMPACT_ATOMS: atom_id res chain seq x y z
N ILE A 1 -7.97 23.42 -3.56
CA ILE A 1 -7.09 24.25 -2.72
C ILE A 1 -7.82 24.52 -1.42
N TRP A 2 -7.12 24.51 -0.30
CA TRP A 2 -7.67 24.75 1.04
C TRP A 2 -6.65 25.44 1.92
N GLY A 3 -7.08 25.93 3.06
CA GLY A 3 -6.25 26.58 4.07
C GLY A 3 -7.08 27.15 5.23
N TRP A 4 -6.44 27.97 6.01
CA TRP A 4 -7.06 28.61 7.18
C TRP A 4 -6.95 30.13 7.08
N ALA A 5 -7.98 30.81 7.55
CA ALA A 5 -8.09 32.27 7.63
C ALA A 5 -8.84 32.66 8.90
N GLY A 6 -9.05 33.95 9.13
CA GLY A 6 -9.90 34.43 10.22
C GLY A 6 -11.33 33.92 10.08
N LYS A 7 -12.03 33.68 11.21
CA LYS A 7 -13.44 33.27 11.22
C LYS A 7 -14.28 34.19 10.34
N ASN A 8 -15.07 33.61 9.43
CA ASN A 8 -15.92 34.29 8.47
C ASN A 8 -15.13 35.23 7.49
N GLU A 9 -13.83 35.04 7.36
CA GLU A 9 -13.01 35.83 6.44
C GLU A 9 -13.25 35.38 5.00
N PRO A 10 -13.53 36.33 4.07
CA PRO A 10 -13.61 36.00 2.65
C PRO A 10 -12.21 35.75 2.09
N VAL A 11 -12.08 34.65 1.33
CA VAL A 11 -10.85 34.25 0.65
C VAL A 11 -11.11 34.16 -0.84
N THR A 12 -10.23 34.76 -1.63
CA THR A 12 -10.24 34.69 -3.10
C THR A 12 -8.98 33.99 -3.58
N VAL A 13 -9.11 33.00 -4.44
CA VAL A 13 -8.00 32.26 -5.05
C VAL A 13 -8.02 32.44 -6.56
N LEU A 14 -6.90 32.89 -7.10
CA LEU A 14 -6.67 33.10 -8.54
C LEU A 14 -5.68 32.06 -9.01
N PHE A 15 -6.05 31.24 -9.97
CA PHE A 15 -5.18 30.21 -10.54
C PHE A 15 -5.55 29.90 -11.97
N ASN A 16 -4.56 29.97 -12.87
CA ASN A 16 -4.70 29.64 -14.29
C ASN A 16 -5.95 30.29 -14.97
N GLY A 17 -6.12 31.59 -14.76
CA GLY A 17 -7.23 32.37 -15.35
C GLY A 17 -8.60 32.16 -14.66
N GLN A 18 -8.68 31.31 -13.66
CA GLN A 18 -9.91 31.11 -12.88
C GLN A 18 -9.83 31.87 -11.55
N GLU A 19 -10.94 32.48 -11.16
CA GLU A 19 -11.16 33.08 -9.84
C GLU A 19 -12.19 32.25 -9.07
N LYS A 20 -11.83 31.78 -7.88
CA LYS A 20 -12.75 31.09 -6.97
C LYS A 20 -12.79 31.80 -5.61
N LYS A 21 -13.98 31.88 -5.01
CA LYS A 21 -14.18 32.53 -3.71
C LYS A 21 -14.73 31.52 -2.69
N SER A 22 -14.35 31.72 -1.45
CA SER A 22 -14.83 30.96 -0.28
C SER A 22 -14.92 31.89 0.92
N VAL A 23 -15.56 31.44 1.97
CA VAL A 23 -15.60 32.10 3.27
C VAL A 23 -15.11 31.08 4.29
N ALA A 24 -14.14 31.45 5.10
CA ALA A 24 -13.63 30.62 6.17
C ALA A 24 -14.71 30.31 7.21
N GLY A 25 -14.78 29.05 7.64
CA GLY A 25 -15.72 28.59 8.65
C GLY A 25 -15.48 29.15 10.05
N ALA A 26 -16.21 28.66 11.02
CA ALA A 26 -16.03 29.02 12.42
C ALA A 26 -14.67 28.56 12.98
N ASP A 27 -14.12 27.49 12.41
CA ASP A 27 -12.81 26.90 12.65
C ASP A 27 -11.66 27.56 11.84
N GLY A 28 -12.02 28.52 10.99
CA GLY A 28 -11.10 29.20 10.09
C GLY A 28 -10.84 28.44 8.78
N ALA A 29 -11.28 27.20 8.63
CA ALA A 29 -11.02 26.40 7.43
C ALA A 29 -11.79 26.95 6.21
N TRP A 30 -11.14 26.98 5.05
CA TRP A 30 -11.75 27.30 3.76
C TRP A 30 -11.28 26.34 2.67
N ARG A 31 -12.12 26.18 1.64
CA ARG A 31 -11.80 25.36 0.47
C ARG A 31 -12.40 25.94 -0.80
N VAL A 32 -11.66 25.84 -1.90
CA VAL A 32 -12.13 26.09 -3.26
C VAL A 32 -11.81 24.93 -4.16
N VAL A 33 -12.65 24.71 -5.18
CA VAL A 33 -12.44 23.70 -6.23
C VAL A 33 -12.41 24.42 -7.56
N PHE A 34 -11.34 24.22 -8.32
CA PHE A 34 -11.22 24.73 -9.67
C PHE A 34 -11.88 23.78 -10.68
N ASP A 35 -12.30 24.33 -11.80
CA ASP A 35 -12.72 23.53 -12.94
C ASP A 35 -11.52 22.73 -13.47
N PRO A 36 -11.76 21.60 -14.16
CA PRO A 36 -10.67 20.77 -14.67
C PRO A 36 -9.63 21.54 -15.45
N LEU A 37 -8.37 21.31 -15.15
CA LEU A 37 -7.23 21.92 -15.81
C LEU A 37 -6.54 20.92 -16.74
N LYS A 38 -6.06 21.42 -17.87
CA LYS A 38 -5.23 20.61 -18.78
C LYS A 38 -3.86 20.40 -18.14
N ALA A 39 -3.37 19.17 -18.12
CA ALA A 39 -2.01 18.86 -17.70
C ALA A 39 -0.98 19.58 -18.59
N GLY A 40 0.10 20.08 -17.99
CA GLY A 40 1.15 20.81 -18.70
C GLY A 40 2.40 20.99 -17.85
N ASP A 41 3.54 21.11 -18.53
CA ASP A 41 4.88 21.21 -17.96
C ASP A 41 5.36 22.66 -17.73
N VAL A 42 4.52 23.64 -18.09
CA VAL A 42 4.79 25.05 -17.83
C VAL A 42 4.37 25.36 -16.39
N PRO A 43 5.32 25.81 -15.53
CA PRO A 43 5.02 26.20 -14.17
C PRO A 43 4.05 27.38 -14.09
N LEU A 44 3.04 27.25 -13.23
CA LEU A 44 2.00 28.24 -12.99
C LEU A 44 2.20 28.92 -11.64
N GLU A 45 1.54 30.07 -11.46
CA GLU A 45 1.44 30.78 -10.19
C GLU A 45 -0.01 30.81 -9.70
N MET A 46 -0.20 30.68 -8.40
CA MET A 46 -1.49 30.83 -7.73
C MET A 46 -1.40 31.97 -6.72
N THR A 47 -2.42 32.81 -6.69
CA THR A 47 -2.54 33.89 -5.70
C THR A 47 -3.72 33.63 -4.78
N VAL A 48 -3.47 33.66 -3.47
CA VAL A 48 -4.50 33.56 -2.43
C VAL A 48 -4.59 34.89 -1.70
N ARG A 49 -5.80 35.46 -1.62
CA ARG A 49 -6.07 36.75 -0.96
C ARG A 49 -7.14 36.57 0.12
N GLY A 50 -6.80 36.90 1.36
CA GLY A 50 -7.75 37.14 2.44
C GLY A 50 -8.24 38.58 2.44
N ALA A 51 -9.13 38.89 3.38
CA ALA A 51 -9.59 40.26 3.61
C ALA A 51 -8.52 41.16 4.23
N LYS A 52 -7.54 40.57 4.91
CA LYS A 52 -6.48 41.24 5.65
C LYS A 52 -5.12 40.68 5.27
N GLY A 53 -4.12 41.55 5.30
CA GLY A 53 -2.72 41.17 5.03
C GLY A 53 -2.35 41.09 3.54
N PRO A 54 -1.10 40.77 3.22
CA PRO A 54 -0.62 40.62 1.86
C PRO A 54 -1.18 39.33 1.21
N ALA A 55 -1.26 39.38 -0.12
CA ALA A 55 -1.57 38.18 -0.90
C ALA A 55 -0.45 37.14 -0.78
N ILE A 56 -0.82 35.85 -0.63
CA ILE A 56 0.12 34.75 -0.69
C ILE A 56 0.26 34.32 -2.16
N VAL A 57 1.47 34.27 -2.66
CA VAL A 57 1.76 33.79 -4.02
C VAL A 57 2.52 32.49 -3.95
N VAL A 58 1.90 31.43 -4.49
CA VAL A 58 2.52 30.10 -4.62
C VAL A 58 3.00 29.94 -6.05
N LYS A 59 4.28 29.66 -6.23
CA LYS A 59 4.94 29.53 -7.54
C LYS A 59 5.33 28.08 -7.84
N ASP A 60 5.76 27.85 -9.09
CA ASP A 60 6.25 26.54 -9.56
C ASP A 60 5.21 25.41 -9.43
N ILE A 61 3.94 25.71 -9.73
CA ILE A 61 2.85 24.74 -9.70
C ILE A 61 2.75 24.07 -11.06
N LEU A 62 2.82 22.73 -11.09
CA LEU A 62 2.54 21.93 -12.27
C LEU A 62 1.15 21.31 -12.18
N VAL A 63 0.47 21.20 -13.30
CA VAL A 63 -0.78 20.46 -13.43
C VAL A 63 -0.47 19.10 -14.08
N GLY A 64 -0.75 18.03 -13.36
CA GLY A 64 -0.42 16.66 -13.81
C GLY A 64 -1.15 15.59 -13.02
N GLU A 65 -0.63 14.37 -13.09
CA GLU A 65 -1.18 13.19 -12.43
C GLU A 65 -0.57 13.03 -11.04
N VAL A 66 -1.39 12.93 -10.01
CA VAL A 66 -0.90 12.77 -8.61
C VAL A 66 -1.34 11.41 -8.06
N TRP A 67 -0.37 10.67 -7.52
CA TRP A 67 -0.61 9.35 -6.94
C TRP A 67 -0.13 9.28 -5.49
N VAL A 68 -0.93 8.66 -4.63
CA VAL A 68 -0.51 8.28 -3.27
C VAL A 68 0.17 6.93 -3.33
N CYS A 69 1.36 6.84 -2.75
CA CYS A 69 2.19 5.64 -2.69
C CYS A 69 2.35 5.26 -1.23
N SER A 70 1.65 4.21 -0.78
CA SER A 70 1.56 3.89 0.64
C SER A 70 1.69 2.39 0.92
N GLY A 71 1.93 2.05 2.17
CA GLY A 71 2.14 0.68 2.62
C GLY A 71 3.15 0.58 3.76
N GLN A 72 3.85 -0.56 3.81
CA GLN A 72 4.89 -0.80 4.81
C GLN A 72 6.31 -0.78 4.21
N SER A 73 7.26 -1.46 4.81
CA SER A 73 8.70 -1.40 4.47
C SER A 73 9.02 -1.61 3.00
N ASN A 74 8.30 -2.48 2.30
CA ASN A 74 8.52 -2.72 0.87
C ASN A 74 8.09 -1.53 -0.01
N MET A 75 7.09 -0.71 0.41
CA MET A 75 6.78 0.57 -0.22
C MET A 75 7.77 1.65 0.24
N GLU A 76 8.10 1.69 1.51
CA GLU A 76 9.04 2.66 2.09
C GLU A 76 10.47 2.51 1.55
N TRP A 77 10.83 1.37 0.97
CA TRP A 77 12.20 1.06 0.54
C TRP A 77 12.81 2.16 -0.33
N ALA A 78 13.73 2.91 0.27
CA ALA A 78 14.31 4.08 -0.36
C ALA A 78 15.18 3.71 -1.57
N MET A 79 15.29 4.63 -2.54
CA MET A 79 16.18 4.47 -3.70
C MET A 79 17.63 4.18 -3.28
N SER A 80 18.11 4.81 -2.21
CA SER A 80 19.46 4.60 -1.68
C SER A 80 19.70 3.22 -1.08
N TRP A 81 18.66 2.43 -0.80
CA TRP A 81 18.76 1.08 -0.22
C TRP A 81 18.82 -0.03 -1.29
N LEU A 82 18.70 0.33 -2.56
CA LEU A 82 18.88 -0.63 -3.65
C LEU A 82 20.33 -1.14 -3.71
N PRO A 83 20.57 -2.37 -4.17
CA PRO A 83 21.95 -2.94 -4.24
C PRO A 83 22.93 -2.14 -5.10
N ASN A 84 22.44 -1.48 -6.15
CA ASN A 84 23.23 -0.60 -7.03
C ASN A 84 22.44 0.67 -7.37
N PRO A 85 22.26 1.60 -6.40
CA PRO A 85 21.34 2.73 -6.57
C PRO A 85 21.93 3.88 -7.39
N VAL A 86 23.27 3.99 -7.47
CA VAL A 86 23.97 5.19 -7.99
C VAL A 86 23.55 5.54 -9.42
N PRO A 87 23.51 4.60 -10.40
CA PRO A 87 23.14 4.95 -11.77
C PRO A 87 21.73 5.50 -11.89
N ASP A 88 20.78 4.97 -11.12
CA ASP A 88 19.39 5.40 -11.16
C ASP A 88 19.18 6.74 -10.44
N ILE A 89 19.86 6.94 -9.31
CA ILE A 89 19.84 8.20 -8.58
C ILE A 89 20.44 9.32 -9.43
N LEU A 90 21.59 9.11 -10.06
CA LEU A 90 22.22 10.13 -10.91
C LEU A 90 21.41 10.50 -12.15
N ARG A 91 20.54 9.59 -12.62
CA ARG A 91 19.60 9.85 -13.75
C ARG A 91 18.25 10.42 -13.32
N ALA A 92 18.04 10.64 -12.04
CA ALA A 92 16.74 11.06 -11.52
C ALA A 92 16.44 12.56 -11.66
N GLU A 93 17.26 13.31 -12.36
CA GLU A 93 16.96 14.71 -12.67
C GLU A 93 15.74 14.80 -13.59
N ASN A 94 14.60 15.20 -13.04
CA ASN A 94 13.36 15.33 -13.79
C ASN A 94 12.49 16.48 -13.24
N PRO A 95 12.51 17.66 -13.87
CA PRO A 95 11.76 18.81 -13.41
C PRO A 95 10.25 18.66 -13.50
N ASN A 96 9.74 17.67 -14.25
CA ASN A 96 8.31 17.40 -14.40
C ASN A 96 7.81 16.29 -13.44
N MET A 97 8.68 15.76 -12.62
CA MET A 97 8.28 14.92 -11.48
C MET A 97 8.39 15.71 -10.17
N ARG A 98 7.42 15.51 -9.30
CA ARG A 98 7.37 16.10 -7.97
C ARG A 98 7.23 15.00 -6.93
N LEU A 99 8.00 15.14 -5.86
CA LEU A 99 8.07 14.19 -4.75
C LEU A 99 7.56 14.87 -3.48
N PHE A 100 6.70 14.19 -2.75
CA PHE A 100 6.17 14.64 -1.46
C PHE A 100 6.33 13.51 -0.45
N LEU A 101 7.31 13.62 0.43
CA LEU A 101 7.61 12.61 1.45
C LEU A 101 6.93 12.99 2.77
N VAL A 102 5.93 12.20 3.17
CA VAL A 102 5.18 12.40 4.41
C VAL A 102 6.01 11.91 5.61
N PRO A 103 6.26 12.75 6.63
CA PRO A 103 6.98 12.33 7.82
C PRO A 103 6.15 11.34 8.63
N LYS A 104 6.81 10.37 9.24
CA LYS A 104 6.19 9.33 10.07
C LYS A 104 5.56 9.93 11.32
N ARG A 105 4.27 9.76 11.47
CA ARG A 105 3.50 10.22 12.63
C ARG A 105 2.31 9.31 12.89
N ALA A 106 2.26 8.71 14.08
CA ALA A 106 1.04 8.11 14.60
C ALA A 106 0.25 9.18 15.39
N ALA A 107 -1.08 9.18 15.28
CA ALA A 107 -1.93 10.11 15.99
C ALA A 107 -3.28 9.47 16.40
N ASP A 108 -3.76 9.83 17.57
CA ASP A 108 -5.04 9.37 18.12
C ASP A 108 -6.27 10.05 17.48
N ARG A 109 -6.03 11.16 16.78
CA ARG A 109 -7.04 11.97 16.09
C ARG A 109 -6.53 12.45 14.74
N PRO A 110 -7.42 12.76 13.79
CA PRO A 110 -7.05 13.31 12.50
C PRO A 110 -6.19 14.57 12.64
N MET A 111 -5.07 14.59 11.93
CA MET A 111 -4.20 15.76 11.80
C MET A 111 -4.59 16.54 10.55
N GLU A 112 -4.70 17.86 10.70
CA GLU A 112 -5.14 18.74 9.60
C GLU A 112 -4.01 19.10 8.64
N ASP A 113 -2.75 18.90 9.05
CA ASP A 113 -1.57 19.25 8.27
C ASP A 113 -0.42 18.28 8.51
N VAL A 114 0.51 18.24 7.56
CA VAL A 114 1.77 17.47 7.62
C VAL A 114 2.95 18.42 7.36
N ASP A 115 4.02 18.24 8.12
CA ASP A 115 5.27 19.02 7.96
C ASP A 115 6.09 18.47 6.78
N ALA A 116 5.60 18.71 5.57
CA ALA A 116 6.22 18.27 4.33
C ALA A 116 6.00 19.27 3.20
N LYS A 117 6.80 19.18 2.17
CA LYS A 117 6.70 20.06 0.98
C LYS A 117 6.90 19.26 -0.30
N TRP A 118 6.33 19.76 -1.39
CA TRP A 118 6.64 19.28 -2.72
C TRP A 118 8.06 19.65 -3.12
N GLU A 119 8.83 18.68 -3.57
CA GLU A 119 10.18 18.86 -4.08
C GLU A 119 10.28 18.42 -5.53
N ARG A 120 11.16 19.07 -6.30
CA ARG A 120 11.52 18.61 -7.64
C ARG A 120 12.27 17.31 -7.53
N CYS A 121 12.00 16.35 -8.44
CA CYS A 121 12.77 15.13 -8.51
C CYS A 121 14.19 15.42 -8.99
N SER A 122 15.15 15.14 -8.14
CA SER A 122 16.59 15.30 -8.36
C SER A 122 17.36 14.15 -7.70
N PRO A 123 18.65 13.98 -7.96
CA PRO A 123 19.48 13.00 -7.27
C PRO A 123 19.41 13.05 -5.74
N ASP A 124 19.27 14.25 -5.18
CA ASP A 124 19.20 14.42 -3.72
C ASP A 124 17.82 14.07 -3.15
N THR A 125 16.75 14.53 -3.80
CA THR A 125 15.39 14.33 -3.32
C THR A 125 14.86 12.91 -3.55
N VAL A 126 15.33 12.22 -4.60
CA VAL A 126 14.97 10.82 -4.88
C VAL A 126 15.68 9.83 -3.97
N ARG A 127 16.86 10.18 -3.44
CA ARG A 127 17.70 9.30 -2.61
C ARG A 127 16.95 8.71 -1.42
N PRO A 128 16.23 9.48 -0.59
CA PRO A 128 15.43 8.95 0.52
C PRO A 128 14.05 8.47 0.10
N PHE A 129 13.60 8.69 -1.15
CA PHE A 129 12.25 8.45 -1.60
C PHE A 129 12.04 6.98 -2.00
N SER A 130 10.79 6.49 -1.92
CA SER A 130 10.37 5.14 -2.31
C SER A 130 10.83 4.75 -3.71
N ALA A 131 11.58 3.66 -3.82
CA ALA A 131 12.00 3.14 -5.12
C ALA A 131 10.81 2.64 -5.96
N VAL A 132 9.83 1.98 -5.33
CA VAL A 132 8.62 1.53 -6.03
C VAL A 132 7.85 2.72 -6.59
N ALA A 133 7.61 3.74 -5.77
CA ALA A 133 6.91 4.96 -6.17
C ALA A 133 7.66 5.69 -7.30
N TYR A 134 8.98 5.84 -7.17
CA TYR A 134 9.79 6.48 -8.19
C TYR A 134 9.71 5.77 -9.54
N PHE A 135 9.93 4.44 -9.59
CA PHE A 135 9.86 3.70 -10.84
C PHE A 135 8.45 3.67 -11.43
N TYR A 136 7.43 3.58 -10.60
CA TYR A 136 6.04 3.72 -11.04
C TYR A 136 5.78 5.09 -11.71
N GLY A 137 6.13 6.18 -11.04
CA GLY A 137 5.93 7.53 -11.55
C GLY A 137 6.77 7.83 -12.80
N LEU A 138 8.01 7.30 -12.84
CA LEU A 138 8.90 7.44 -14.01
C LEU A 138 8.29 6.78 -15.26
N GLU A 139 7.71 5.59 -15.12
CA GLU A 139 7.03 4.91 -16.23
C GLU A 139 5.77 5.66 -16.66
N LEU A 140 4.97 6.18 -15.74
CA LEU A 140 3.82 7.01 -16.08
C LEU A 140 4.24 8.29 -16.81
N HIS A 141 5.22 9.02 -16.29
CA HIS A 141 5.72 10.24 -16.91
C HIS A 141 6.21 10.00 -18.35
N LYS A 142 7.02 8.95 -18.56
CA LYS A 142 7.51 8.58 -19.89
C LYS A 142 6.38 8.27 -20.90
N ARG A 143 5.32 7.65 -20.42
CA ARG A 143 4.22 7.18 -21.30
C ARG A 143 3.16 8.24 -21.56
N LEU A 144 2.86 9.05 -20.56
CA LEU A 144 1.81 10.06 -20.64
C LEU A 144 2.33 11.41 -21.17
N GLY A 145 3.62 11.69 -21.01
CA GLY A 145 4.21 12.97 -21.39
C GLY A 145 3.70 14.15 -20.56
N VAL A 146 3.17 13.91 -19.36
CA VAL A 146 2.64 14.94 -18.44
C VAL A 146 3.39 14.94 -17.11
N PRO A 147 3.34 16.02 -16.35
CA PRO A 147 3.89 16.03 -14.99
C PRO A 147 3.28 14.96 -14.10
N VAL A 148 4.11 14.37 -13.21
CA VAL A 148 3.68 13.36 -12.24
C VAL A 148 4.11 13.77 -10.84
N GLY A 149 3.16 13.84 -9.92
CA GLY A 149 3.36 14.03 -8.50
C GLY A 149 3.20 12.71 -7.74
N LEU A 150 4.15 12.39 -6.87
CA LEU A 150 4.14 11.20 -6.03
C LEU A 150 4.12 11.61 -4.57
N ILE A 151 3.11 11.15 -3.84
CA ILE A 151 3.00 11.35 -2.38
C ILE A 151 3.36 10.03 -1.73
N GLU A 152 4.54 9.95 -1.13
CA GLU A 152 4.95 8.78 -0.35
C GLU A 152 4.49 8.94 1.09
N SER A 153 3.69 7.98 1.55
CA SER A 153 3.23 7.86 2.93
C SER A 153 3.29 6.38 3.34
N ALA A 154 4.46 5.94 3.80
CA ALA A 154 4.73 4.55 4.13
C ALA A 154 5.48 4.41 5.46
N TRP A 155 5.28 3.27 6.16
CA TRP A 155 5.97 2.99 7.42
C TRP A 155 6.19 1.48 7.60
N GLY A 156 7.46 1.06 7.64
CA GLY A 156 7.86 -0.33 7.76
C GLY A 156 7.33 -1.04 9.01
N GLY A 157 6.98 -2.32 8.86
CA GLY A 157 6.52 -3.17 9.95
C GLY A 157 5.07 -2.92 10.41
N THR A 158 4.31 -2.05 9.73
CA THR A 158 2.95 -1.71 10.15
C THR A 158 1.90 -2.66 9.58
N LEU A 159 0.86 -2.89 10.37
CA LEU A 159 -0.38 -3.57 9.96
C LEU A 159 -1.20 -2.67 9.01
N ILE A 160 -2.23 -3.23 8.36
CA ILE A 160 -3.15 -2.47 7.51
C ILE A 160 -4.14 -1.62 8.33
N GLU A 161 -4.49 -2.04 9.55
CA GLU A 161 -5.47 -1.41 10.41
C GLU A 161 -5.12 0.04 10.78
N PRO A 162 -3.86 0.39 11.10
CA PRO A 162 -3.45 1.77 11.34
C PRO A 162 -3.74 2.73 10.17
N TRP A 163 -3.71 2.24 8.93
CA TRP A 163 -3.93 3.02 7.72
C TRP A 163 -5.40 3.16 7.33
N THR A 164 -6.27 2.37 7.97
CA THR A 164 -7.69 2.32 7.67
C THR A 164 -8.46 3.38 8.48
N PRO A 165 -9.22 4.29 7.84
CA PRO A 165 -10.04 5.26 8.56
C PRO A 165 -11.23 4.61 9.27
N PRO A 166 -11.79 5.23 10.32
CA PRO A 166 -12.97 4.69 11.03
C PRO A 166 -14.16 4.39 10.12
N VAL A 167 -14.39 5.23 9.11
CA VAL A 167 -15.47 5.04 8.13
C VAL A 167 -15.28 3.77 7.30
N GLY A 168 -14.05 3.34 7.05
CA GLY A 168 -13.75 2.08 6.35
C GLY A 168 -14.10 0.86 7.18
N PHE A 169 -13.73 0.83 8.46
CA PHE A 169 -14.16 -0.24 9.37
C PHE A 169 -15.69 -0.29 9.53
N ALA A 170 -16.35 0.87 9.59
CA ALA A 170 -17.80 0.94 9.69
C ALA A 170 -18.51 0.39 8.44
N ALA A 171 -17.89 0.49 7.27
CA ALA A 171 -18.44 0.04 5.99
C ALA A 171 -18.36 -1.49 5.80
N VAL A 172 -17.47 -2.20 6.52
CA VAL A 172 -17.23 -3.64 6.36
C VAL A 172 -17.52 -4.36 7.68
N PRO A 173 -18.67 -5.07 7.79
CA PRO A 173 -19.13 -5.67 9.05
C PRO A 173 -18.13 -6.61 9.73
N GLU A 174 -17.39 -7.40 8.94
CA GLU A 174 -16.46 -8.42 9.43
C GLU A 174 -15.26 -7.85 10.18
N VAL A 175 -14.94 -6.57 9.98
CA VAL A 175 -13.80 -5.89 10.62
C VAL A 175 -14.20 -4.71 11.50
N LYS A 176 -15.50 -4.46 11.65
CA LYS A 176 -16.02 -3.34 12.44
C LYS A 176 -15.56 -3.38 13.90
N SER A 177 -15.48 -4.57 14.49
CA SER A 177 -15.06 -4.78 15.89
C SER A 177 -13.58 -4.44 16.16
N ILE A 178 -12.77 -4.21 15.12
CA ILE A 178 -11.36 -3.82 15.29
C ILE A 178 -11.24 -2.52 16.09
N LEU A 179 -12.22 -1.62 15.97
CA LEU A 179 -12.26 -0.36 16.75
C LEU A 179 -12.79 -0.54 18.18
N ASP A 180 -13.41 -1.68 18.47
CA ASP A 180 -13.95 -1.94 19.79
C ASP A 180 -12.80 -2.01 20.83
N GLY A 181 -13.05 -1.43 21.97
CA GLY A 181 -12.04 -1.40 23.04
C GLY A 181 -10.93 -0.36 22.90
N GLN A 182 -10.78 0.36 21.77
CA GLN A 182 -9.79 1.43 21.67
C GLN A 182 -10.03 2.54 22.71
N ALA A 183 -11.27 2.99 22.86
CA ALA A 183 -11.63 3.99 23.87
C ALA A 183 -11.24 3.54 25.29
N ALA A 184 -11.42 2.24 25.60
CA ALA A 184 -11.02 1.66 26.87
C ALA A 184 -9.49 1.64 27.05
N LYS A 185 -8.71 1.36 26.00
CA LYS A 185 -7.23 1.44 26.05
C LYS A 185 -6.75 2.86 26.33
N TYR A 186 -7.34 3.87 25.67
CA TYR A 186 -7.02 5.27 25.95
C TYR A 186 -7.40 5.70 27.36
N ALA A 187 -8.56 5.26 27.86
CA ALA A 187 -8.99 5.52 29.24
C ALA A 187 -8.02 4.88 30.24
N ALA A 188 -7.72 3.58 30.08
CA ALA A 188 -6.80 2.86 30.95
C ALA A 188 -5.40 3.52 31.02
N TYR A 189 -4.87 3.95 29.86
CA TYR A 189 -3.59 4.66 29.83
C TYR A 189 -3.67 6.01 30.57
N ARG A 190 -4.73 6.81 30.38
CA ARG A 190 -4.91 8.08 31.07
C ARG A 190 -4.97 7.89 32.59
N ASP A 191 -5.67 6.87 33.05
CA ASP A 191 -5.76 6.54 34.49
C ASP A 191 -4.39 6.09 35.03
N ALA A 192 -3.66 5.26 34.29
CA ALA A 192 -2.33 4.83 34.66
C ALA A 192 -1.33 6.00 34.67
N LEU A 193 -1.38 6.88 33.68
CA LEU A 193 -0.57 8.07 33.59
C LEU A 193 -0.84 9.02 34.77
N ALA A 194 -2.12 9.26 35.09
CA ALA A 194 -2.50 10.09 36.23
C ALA A 194 -1.93 9.57 37.56
N LYS A 195 -1.93 8.24 37.75
CA LYS A 195 -1.30 7.59 38.92
C LYS A 195 0.22 7.68 38.92
N ALA A 196 0.86 7.68 37.76
CA ALA A 196 2.31 7.73 37.61
C ALA A 196 2.89 9.15 37.72
N LEU A 197 2.10 10.21 37.44
CA LEU A 197 2.56 11.61 37.43
C LEU A 197 3.33 12.05 38.69
N PRO A 198 2.91 11.75 39.94
CA PRO A 198 3.68 12.13 41.13
C PRO A 198 5.08 11.51 41.15
N GLY A 199 5.22 10.29 40.63
CA GLY A 199 6.53 9.63 40.49
C GLY A 199 7.42 10.35 39.46
N TRP A 200 6.86 10.79 38.36
CA TRP A 200 7.56 11.59 37.35
C TRP A 200 7.99 12.97 37.88
N GLU A 201 7.14 13.64 38.65
CA GLU A 201 7.48 14.91 39.28
C GLU A 201 8.66 14.75 40.25
N THR A 202 8.65 13.66 41.02
CA THR A 202 9.75 13.31 41.93
C THR A 202 11.03 13.00 41.15
N TRP A 203 10.93 12.19 40.08
CA TRP A 203 12.06 11.83 39.24
C TRP A 203 12.68 13.07 38.58
N ILE A 204 11.89 13.99 38.04
CA ILE A 204 12.38 15.25 37.43
C ILE A 204 13.18 16.04 38.43
N ARG A 205 12.72 16.15 39.67
CA ARG A 205 13.41 16.85 40.75
C ARG A 205 14.75 16.20 41.08
N GLU A 206 14.77 14.88 41.24
CA GLU A 206 15.98 14.11 41.59
C GLU A 206 16.97 14.06 40.38
N ALA A 207 16.47 13.90 39.19
CA ALA A 207 17.29 13.93 37.97
C ALA A 207 18.01 15.29 37.79
N ARG A 208 17.31 16.41 38.04
CA ARG A 208 17.93 17.75 38.04
C ARG A 208 19.07 17.86 39.08
N LYS A 209 18.89 17.32 40.30
CA LYS A 209 19.93 17.29 41.31
C LYS A 209 21.13 16.45 40.88
N ALA A 210 20.87 15.26 40.36
CA ALA A 210 21.92 14.34 39.88
C ALA A 210 22.73 14.98 38.73
N LEU A 211 22.08 15.63 37.77
CA LEU A 211 22.75 16.35 36.67
C LEU A 211 23.64 17.47 37.22
N ALA A 212 23.15 18.28 38.20
CA ALA A 212 23.94 19.36 38.79
C ALA A 212 25.16 18.81 39.56
N ALA A 213 25.02 17.66 40.19
CA ALA A 213 26.07 16.97 40.94
C ALA A 213 26.99 16.09 40.07
N LYS A 214 26.72 15.98 38.75
CA LYS A 214 27.39 15.03 37.85
C LYS A 214 27.31 13.57 38.34
N ALA A 215 26.25 13.24 39.05
CA ALA A 215 25.96 11.91 39.61
C ALA A 215 25.09 11.09 38.61
N PRO A 216 25.05 9.76 38.76
CA PRO A 216 24.15 8.90 37.98
C PRO A 216 22.69 9.32 38.13
N LEU A 217 21.95 9.27 37.01
CA LEU A 217 20.52 9.59 36.99
C LEU A 217 19.71 8.50 37.71
N PRO A 218 18.64 8.87 38.45
CA PRO A 218 17.70 7.91 39.00
C PRO A 218 16.98 7.14 37.90
N LEU A 219 16.45 5.95 38.23
CA LEU A 219 15.67 5.14 37.29
C LEU A 219 14.41 5.91 36.88
N GLU A 220 14.18 5.96 35.56
CA GLU A 220 13.02 6.64 34.97
C GLU A 220 11.72 5.87 35.31
N PRO A 221 10.66 6.57 35.78
CA PRO A 221 9.36 5.92 35.96
C PRO A 221 8.77 5.42 34.64
N SER A 222 8.08 4.30 34.69
CA SER A 222 7.33 3.76 33.55
C SER A 222 5.82 3.90 33.77
N VAL A 223 5.06 3.88 32.69
CA VAL A 223 3.60 3.82 32.71
C VAL A 223 3.18 2.53 32.03
N ASP A 224 2.37 1.74 32.70
CA ASP A 224 1.78 0.51 32.17
C ASP A 224 0.24 0.61 32.28
N PRO A 225 -0.52 0.46 31.18
CA PRO A 225 -0.08 0.06 29.84
C PRO A 225 0.72 1.14 29.11
N SER A 226 1.43 0.75 28.04
CA SER A 226 2.19 1.66 27.17
C SER A 226 1.30 2.71 26.52
N ASN A 227 1.91 3.83 26.12
CA ASN A 227 1.20 4.96 25.51
C ASN A 227 0.55 4.60 24.17
N PRO A 228 -0.79 4.52 24.07
CA PRO A 228 -1.48 4.21 22.82
C PRO A 228 -1.62 5.40 21.86
N TYR A 229 -1.29 6.63 22.31
CA TYR A 229 -1.47 7.85 21.51
C TYR A 229 -0.47 7.96 20.35
N ASN A 230 0.71 7.34 20.49
CA ASN A 230 1.78 7.36 19.50
C ASN A 230 2.09 5.96 18.96
N ASP A 231 1.21 5.00 19.17
CA ASP A 231 1.40 3.62 18.70
C ASP A 231 1.12 3.53 17.18
N PRO A 232 2.14 3.24 16.35
CA PRO A 232 1.94 3.08 14.91
C PRO A 232 1.17 1.82 14.54
N GLN A 233 0.90 0.91 15.50
CA GLN A 233 0.10 -0.29 15.30
C GLN A 233 -1.36 -0.11 15.73
N ALA A 234 -1.69 1.01 16.40
CA ALA A 234 -3.07 1.26 16.79
C ALA A 234 -3.95 1.48 15.55
N PRO A 235 -5.12 0.83 15.44
CA PRO A 235 -6.04 1.07 14.34
C PRO A 235 -6.30 2.57 14.14
N THR A 236 -6.32 3.01 12.89
CA THR A 236 -6.50 4.40 12.44
C THR A 236 -5.35 5.38 12.73
N SER A 237 -4.34 5.02 13.51
CA SER A 237 -3.32 5.98 13.96
C SER A 237 -2.49 6.58 12.82
N LEU A 238 -2.16 5.80 11.81
CA LEU A 238 -1.39 6.27 10.64
C LEU A 238 -2.28 6.98 9.62
N TYR A 239 -3.54 6.55 9.47
CA TYR A 239 -4.53 7.34 8.74
C TYR A 239 -4.63 8.74 9.34
N ASN A 240 -4.79 8.85 10.65
CA ASN A 240 -4.90 10.13 11.34
C ASN A 240 -3.66 11.01 11.17
N GLY A 241 -2.46 10.42 11.32
CA GLY A 241 -1.20 11.17 11.34
C GLY A 241 -0.56 11.43 9.98
N MET A 242 -0.84 10.60 8.98
CA MET A 242 -0.10 10.59 7.71
C MET A 242 -0.98 10.63 6.45
N ILE A 243 -2.29 10.38 6.56
CA ILE A 243 -3.19 10.32 5.41
C ILE A 243 -4.29 11.39 5.47
N HIS A 244 -4.90 11.63 6.64
CA HIS A 244 -6.06 12.50 6.75
C HIS A 244 -5.83 13.90 6.16
N ALA A 245 -4.71 14.54 6.48
CA ALA A 245 -4.34 15.86 5.97
C ALA A 245 -4.20 15.93 4.44
N LEU A 246 -4.02 14.78 3.78
CA LEU A 246 -3.88 14.68 2.32
C LEU A 246 -5.23 14.57 1.61
N THR A 247 -6.30 14.18 2.32
CA THR A 247 -7.61 13.88 1.70
C THR A 247 -8.26 15.04 0.94
N PRO A 248 -8.00 16.34 1.26
CA PRO A 248 -8.49 17.44 0.43
C PRO A 248 -7.76 17.59 -0.91
N PHE A 249 -6.56 16.97 -1.07
CA PHE A 249 -5.77 17.08 -2.30
C PHE A 249 -6.37 16.19 -3.40
N ALA A 250 -6.44 16.73 -4.62
CA ALA A 250 -6.90 15.94 -5.77
C ALA A 250 -5.85 14.92 -6.19
N ILE A 251 -6.20 13.65 -6.17
CA ILE A 251 -5.33 12.55 -6.59
C ILE A 251 -5.97 11.80 -7.77
N ARG A 252 -5.15 11.12 -8.56
CA ARG A 252 -5.62 10.18 -9.58
C ARG A 252 -5.98 8.84 -8.96
N GLY A 253 -5.15 8.36 -8.04
CA GLY A 253 -5.32 7.07 -7.41
C GLY A 253 -4.25 6.78 -6.36
N ALA A 254 -4.21 5.54 -5.90
CA ALA A 254 -3.23 5.06 -4.94
C ALA A 254 -2.54 3.78 -5.42
N ILE A 255 -1.26 3.61 -5.03
CA ILE A 255 -0.55 2.34 -5.10
C ILE A 255 -0.21 1.89 -3.68
N TRP A 256 -0.31 0.57 -3.43
CA TRP A 256 -0.21 -0.02 -2.10
C TRP A 256 0.71 -1.23 -2.07
N TYR A 257 1.67 -1.28 -1.14
CA TYR A 257 2.51 -2.45 -0.94
C TYR A 257 2.64 -2.75 0.55
N GLN A 258 1.82 -3.68 1.04
CA GLN A 258 1.72 -4.09 2.44
C GLN A 258 1.07 -5.48 2.52
N GLY A 259 1.26 -6.18 3.64
CA GLY A 259 0.60 -7.43 3.95
C GLY A 259 1.45 -8.37 4.80
N GLU A 260 2.77 -8.22 4.80
CA GLU A 260 3.72 -9.08 5.52
C GLU A 260 3.42 -9.08 7.03
N SER A 261 3.09 -7.92 7.60
CA SER A 261 2.71 -7.79 9.01
C SER A 261 1.35 -8.43 9.32
N ASN A 262 0.48 -8.60 8.32
CA ASN A 262 -0.84 -9.20 8.46
C ASN A 262 -0.90 -10.69 8.02
N ARG A 263 0.24 -11.36 7.79
CA ARG A 263 0.26 -12.74 7.26
C ARG A 263 -0.53 -13.75 8.10
N ASN A 264 -0.77 -13.45 9.37
CA ASN A 264 -1.54 -14.30 10.28
C ASN A 264 -3.07 -14.12 10.14
N ASP A 265 -3.54 -13.15 9.36
CA ASP A 265 -4.97 -12.86 9.20
C ASP A 265 -5.68 -13.81 8.23
N GLY A 266 -4.92 -14.52 7.39
CA GLY A 266 -5.50 -15.40 6.38
C GLY A 266 -6.48 -14.65 5.49
N LEU A 267 -7.65 -15.25 5.24
CA LEU A 267 -8.67 -14.66 4.36
C LEU A 267 -9.32 -13.38 4.92
N LEU A 268 -9.22 -13.13 6.24
CA LEU A 268 -9.73 -11.88 6.82
C LEU A 268 -9.02 -10.65 6.25
N TYR A 269 -7.79 -10.82 5.75
CA TYR A 269 -7.04 -9.73 5.12
C TYR A 269 -7.77 -9.14 3.90
N GLU A 270 -8.56 -9.94 3.15
CA GLU A 270 -9.43 -9.44 2.08
C GLU A 270 -10.40 -8.36 2.60
N LYS A 271 -11.04 -8.62 3.74
CA LYS A 271 -12.00 -7.68 4.35
C LYS A 271 -11.31 -6.44 4.91
N LYS A 272 -10.10 -6.58 5.41
CA LYS A 272 -9.27 -5.44 5.83
C LYS A 272 -8.85 -4.58 4.64
N MET A 273 -8.48 -5.19 3.49
CA MET A 273 -8.23 -4.45 2.25
C MET A 273 -9.49 -3.73 1.75
N GLU A 274 -10.65 -4.38 1.81
CA GLU A 274 -11.93 -3.76 1.47
C GLU A 274 -12.20 -2.53 2.34
N ALA A 275 -12.00 -2.63 3.65
CA ALA A 275 -12.17 -1.52 4.58
C ALA A 275 -11.18 -0.36 4.32
N LEU A 276 -9.92 -0.68 4.02
CA LEU A 276 -8.93 0.34 3.64
C LEU A 276 -9.34 1.08 2.37
N ILE A 277 -9.62 0.35 1.30
CA ILE A 277 -9.91 0.91 -0.04
C ILE A 277 -11.19 1.75 -0.01
N GLN A 278 -12.28 1.18 0.51
CA GLN A 278 -13.55 1.90 0.64
C GLN A 278 -13.42 3.10 1.58
N GLY A 279 -12.70 2.91 2.70
CA GLY A 279 -12.46 3.95 3.67
C GLY A 279 -11.72 5.15 3.08
N TRP A 280 -10.67 4.93 2.30
CA TRP A 280 -9.97 6.02 1.62
C TRP A 280 -10.85 6.70 0.58
N ARG A 281 -11.61 5.97 -0.22
CA ARG A 281 -12.56 6.53 -1.21
C ARG A 281 -13.61 7.42 -0.54
N LEU A 282 -14.16 6.97 0.58
CA LEU A 282 -15.12 7.75 1.39
C LEU A 282 -14.47 9.00 2.00
N ALA A 283 -13.21 8.93 2.43
CA ALA A 283 -12.49 10.06 3.00
C ALA A 283 -12.14 11.12 1.93
N TRP A 284 -11.64 10.71 0.77
CA TRP A 284 -11.31 11.62 -0.35
C TRP A 284 -12.53 12.22 -1.04
N LYS A 285 -13.66 11.51 -1.09
CA LYS A 285 -14.92 11.96 -1.72
C LYS A 285 -14.78 12.33 -3.21
N ILE A 286 -13.92 11.62 -3.93
CA ILE A 286 -13.70 11.81 -5.37
C ILE A 286 -14.13 10.57 -6.20
N GLY A 287 -15.00 9.72 -5.62
CA GLY A 287 -15.48 8.49 -6.24
C GLY A 287 -14.53 7.31 -6.08
N ASP A 288 -14.78 6.26 -6.86
CA ASP A 288 -14.00 5.01 -6.83
C ASP A 288 -12.69 5.17 -7.59
N PHE A 289 -11.78 5.97 -7.08
CA PHE A 289 -10.48 6.16 -7.68
C PHE A 289 -9.68 4.84 -7.75
N PRO A 290 -8.77 4.68 -8.73
CA PRO A 290 -7.95 3.49 -8.90
C PRO A 290 -7.09 3.19 -7.67
N PHE A 291 -7.08 1.93 -7.25
CA PHE A 291 -6.26 1.44 -6.13
C PHE A 291 -5.52 0.18 -6.58
N TYR A 292 -4.22 0.33 -6.90
CA TYR A 292 -3.39 -0.77 -7.36
C TYR A 292 -2.47 -1.26 -6.25
N TYR A 293 -2.30 -2.58 -6.12
CA TYR A 293 -1.52 -3.14 -5.03
C TYR A 293 -0.62 -4.27 -5.48
N VAL A 294 0.34 -4.60 -4.64
CA VAL A 294 1.32 -5.67 -4.87
C VAL A 294 0.87 -6.92 -4.14
N GLN A 295 0.78 -8.06 -4.83
CA GLN A 295 0.71 -9.37 -4.20
C GLN A 295 2.08 -9.68 -3.60
N LEU A 296 2.11 -10.12 -2.33
CA LEU A 296 3.36 -10.32 -1.59
C LEU A 296 4.31 -11.29 -2.29
N ALA A 297 5.61 -11.03 -2.17
CA ALA A 297 6.63 -11.96 -2.61
C ALA A 297 6.70 -13.20 -1.70
N PRO A 298 7.07 -14.38 -2.22
CA PRO A 298 7.48 -15.52 -1.42
C PRO A 298 8.64 -15.16 -0.48
N PHE A 299 8.57 -15.68 0.75
CA PHE A 299 9.64 -15.50 1.74
C PHE A 299 9.61 -16.61 2.79
N ASN A 300 10.79 -17.01 3.27
CA ASN A 300 10.92 -18.00 4.33
C ASN A 300 10.71 -17.38 5.70
N TYR A 301 9.48 -17.36 6.18
CA TYR A 301 9.15 -16.87 7.53
C TYR A 301 9.58 -17.83 8.67
N GLY A 302 10.19 -18.99 8.34
CA GLY A 302 10.48 -20.04 9.31
C GLY A 302 9.24 -20.87 9.68
N TYR A 303 9.41 -21.71 10.71
CA TYR A 303 8.37 -22.57 11.25
C TYR A 303 8.24 -22.34 12.76
N GLY A 304 7.02 -22.21 13.25
CA GLY A 304 6.71 -22.31 14.69
C GLY A 304 7.11 -21.11 15.56
N GLN A 305 7.44 -19.95 15.00
CA GLN A 305 7.88 -18.79 15.79
C GLN A 305 6.76 -17.90 16.34
N GLU A 306 5.54 -18.03 15.85
CA GLU A 306 4.40 -17.18 16.28
C GLU A 306 3.17 -18.03 16.59
N ARG A 307 2.42 -17.64 17.63
CA ARG A 307 1.12 -18.26 17.93
C ARG A 307 0.13 -17.89 16.82
N PRO A 308 -0.49 -18.87 16.14
CA PRO A 308 -1.44 -18.60 15.07
C PRO A 308 -2.71 -17.95 15.63
N THR A 309 -3.18 -16.91 14.94
CA THR A 309 -4.53 -16.37 15.12
C THR A 309 -5.58 -17.22 14.37
N VAL A 310 -5.12 -18.07 13.43
CA VAL A 310 -5.91 -19.05 12.66
C VAL A 310 -5.21 -20.40 12.72
N GLU A 311 -5.98 -21.49 12.79
CA GLU A 311 -5.47 -22.87 12.74
C GLU A 311 -5.03 -23.27 11.33
N VAL A 312 -3.98 -22.60 10.82
CA VAL A 312 -3.37 -22.87 9.52
C VAL A 312 -1.88 -23.12 9.72
N PRO A 313 -1.31 -24.18 9.12
CA PRO A 313 0.14 -24.39 9.16
C PRO A 313 0.92 -23.16 8.72
N ASP A 314 2.00 -22.82 9.43
CA ASP A 314 2.82 -21.61 9.21
C ASP A 314 3.24 -21.43 7.74
N PHE A 315 3.62 -22.52 7.08
CA PHE A 315 4.08 -22.51 5.70
C PHE A 315 2.97 -22.20 4.67
N LEU A 316 1.70 -22.26 5.06
CA LEU A 316 0.55 -21.91 4.22
C LEU A 316 0.00 -20.50 4.47
N ARG A 317 0.36 -19.84 5.56
CA ARG A 317 -0.22 -18.53 5.93
C ARG A 317 -0.07 -17.49 4.83
N LEU A 318 1.10 -17.43 4.18
CA LEU A 318 1.32 -16.52 3.07
C LEU A 318 0.41 -16.83 1.87
N ALA A 319 0.14 -18.12 1.60
CA ALA A 319 -0.75 -18.52 0.51
C ALA A 319 -2.19 -18.03 0.73
N TYR A 320 -2.67 -18.03 1.98
CA TYR A 320 -3.98 -17.43 2.30
C TYR A 320 -4.00 -15.90 2.16
N ILE A 321 -2.89 -15.22 2.42
CA ILE A 321 -2.78 -13.78 2.13
C ILE A 321 -2.81 -13.54 0.62
N TRP A 322 -2.13 -14.35 -0.20
CA TRP A 322 -2.20 -14.25 -1.66
C TRP A 322 -3.62 -14.45 -2.18
N GLU A 323 -4.36 -15.41 -1.63
CA GLU A 323 -5.78 -15.60 -1.95
C GLU A 323 -6.61 -14.38 -1.55
N ALA A 324 -6.42 -13.84 -0.35
CA ALA A 324 -7.10 -12.63 0.10
C ALA A 324 -6.80 -11.44 -0.81
N GLN A 325 -5.53 -11.28 -1.23
CA GLN A 325 -5.13 -10.24 -2.18
C GLN A 325 -5.76 -10.47 -3.56
N ALA A 326 -5.77 -11.71 -4.08
CA ALA A 326 -6.43 -12.03 -5.35
C ALA A 326 -7.94 -11.79 -5.28
N ASN A 327 -8.60 -12.15 -4.17
CA ASN A 327 -10.02 -11.91 -3.94
C ASN A 327 -10.36 -10.42 -3.89
N ALA A 328 -9.46 -9.56 -3.42
CA ALA A 328 -9.67 -8.11 -3.38
C ALA A 328 -9.77 -7.47 -4.79
N LEU A 329 -9.40 -8.18 -5.88
CA LEU A 329 -9.66 -7.76 -7.26
C LEU A 329 -11.17 -7.63 -7.59
N ARG A 330 -12.06 -8.17 -6.74
CA ARG A 330 -13.51 -7.97 -6.86
C ARG A 330 -13.96 -6.53 -6.53
N ILE A 331 -13.13 -5.78 -5.82
CA ILE A 331 -13.39 -4.38 -5.51
C ILE A 331 -13.20 -3.58 -6.79
N ALA A 332 -14.19 -2.77 -7.16
CA ALA A 332 -14.13 -1.97 -8.38
C ALA A 332 -12.86 -1.10 -8.44
N ASN A 333 -12.32 -0.90 -9.65
CA ASN A 333 -11.13 -0.09 -9.90
C ASN A 333 -9.90 -0.48 -9.05
N THR A 334 -9.70 -1.78 -8.83
CA THR A 334 -8.47 -2.31 -8.25
C THR A 334 -7.63 -3.05 -9.29
N GLY A 335 -6.37 -3.32 -8.95
CA GLY A 335 -5.46 -4.11 -9.77
C GLY A 335 -4.28 -4.61 -8.93
N MET A 336 -3.72 -5.76 -9.32
CA MET A 336 -2.73 -6.47 -8.52
C MET A 336 -1.47 -6.79 -9.34
N ALA A 337 -0.33 -6.30 -8.91
CA ALA A 337 0.97 -6.67 -9.46
C ALA A 337 1.50 -7.93 -8.76
N VAL A 338 1.61 -9.03 -9.49
CA VAL A 338 2.19 -10.29 -9.01
C VAL A 338 3.71 -10.23 -9.13
N ILE A 339 4.44 -10.66 -8.08
CA ILE A 339 5.91 -10.54 -7.99
C ILE A 339 6.59 -11.82 -7.47
N THR A 340 5.97 -12.98 -7.66
CA THR A 340 6.50 -14.28 -7.19
C THR A 340 7.82 -14.66 -7.83
N ASP A 341 8.11 -14.18 -9.04
CA ASP A 341 9.31 -14.46 -9.84
C ASP A 341 10.53 -13.59 -9.49
N ILE A 342 10.33 -12.49 -8.75
CA ILE A 342 11.40 -11.56 -8.32
C ILE A 342 11.63 -11.57 -6.81
N ALA A 343 11.16 -12.63 -6.14
CA ALA A 343 11.33 -12.84 -4.71
C ALA A 343 12.79 -13.15 -4.32
N ASP A 344 13.11 -12.85 -3.08
CA ASP A 344 14.31 -13.36 -2.39
C ASP A 344 13.83 -14.12 -1.15
N LEU A 345 13.97 -15.45 -1.16
CA LEU A 345 13.47 -16.30 -0.07
C LEU A 345 14.22 -16.08 1.26
N SER A 346 15.38 -15.43 1.22
CA SER A 346 16.20 -15.10 2.38
C SER A 346 16.02 -13.66 2.87
N ASN A 347 15.37 -12.82 2.05
CA ASN A 347 15.13 -11.42 2.37
C ASN A 347 13.68 -11.03 2.08
N ILE A 348 12.93 -10.66 3.12
CA ILE A 348 11.53 -10.19 3.02
C ILE A 348 11.37 -8.94 2.13
N HIS A 349 12.48 -8.27 1.82
CA HIS A 349 12.53 -7.07 0.97
C HIS A 349 13.22 -7.39 -0.36
N PRO A 350 12.49 -7.92 -1.37
CA PRO A 350 13.06 -8.15 -2.70
C PRO A 350 13.66 -6.87 -3.28
N ALA A 351 14.88 -6.95 -3.73
CA ALA A 351 15.65 -5.78 -4.19
C ALA A 351 15.11 -5.18 -5.50
N ASN A 352 14.41 -5.96 -6.32
CA ASN A 352 13.90 -5.54 -7.62
C ASN A 352 12.65 -4.65 -7.49
N LYS A 353 12.80 -3.43 -6.96
CA LYS A 353 11.71 -2.45 -6.85
C LYS A 353 11.32 -1.84 -8.19
N ARG A 354 12.21 -1.90 -9.20
CA ARG A 354 11.95 -1.41 -10.55
C ARG A 354 10.80 -2.17 -11.20
N ASP A 355 10.85 -3.50 -11.22
CA ASP A 355 9.80 -4.31 -11.85
C ASP A 355 8.48 -4.23 -11.06
N VAL A 356 8.54 -4.05 -9.73
CA VAL A 356 7.35 -3.78 -8.93
C VAL A 356 6.66 -2.50 -9.40
N GLY A 357 7.39 -1.38 -9.48
CA GLY A 357 6.86 -0.10 -9.96
C GLY A 357 6.38 -0.20 -11.41
N TYR A 358 7.12 -0.88 -12.28
CA TYR A 358 6.73 -1.12 -13.68
C TYR A 358 5.41 -1.90 -13.76
N ARG A 359 5.27 -3.04 -13.06
CA ARG A 359 4.06 -3.87 -13.08
C ARG A 359 2.83 -3.13 -12.54
N LEU A 360 2.98 -2.31 -11.50
CA LEU A 360 1.91 -1.42 -11.04
C LEU A 360 1.53 -0.40 -12.12
N SER A 361 2.50 0.14 -12.86
CA SER A 361 2.24 1.11 -13.93
C SER A 361 1.47 0.49 -15.11
N LEU A 362 1.63 -0.80 -15.37
CA LEU A 362 0.87 -1.50 -16.43
C LEU A 362 -0.64 -1.45 -16.14
N TRP A 363 -1.04 -1.68 -14.89
CA TRP A 363 -2.45 -1.55 -14.46
C TRP A 363 -2.96 -0.13 -14.65
N ALA A 364 -2.20 0.88 -14.21
CA ALA A 364 -2.59 2.29 -14.41
C ALA A 364 -2.72 2.64 -15.88
N ARG A 365 -1.76 2.29 -16.72
CA ARG A 365 -1.75 2.55 -18.17
C ARG A 365 -2.95 1.92 -18.86
N ALA A 366 -3.24 0.65 -18.58
CA ALA A 366 -4.37 -0.05 -19.19
C ALA A 366 -5.72 0.43 -18.65
N LYS A 367 -5.89 0.51 -17.31
CA LYS A 367 -7.21 0.72 -16.70
C LYS A 367 -7.54 2.18 -16.42
N THR A 368 -6.55 3.01 -16.05
CA THR A 368 -6.77 4.44 -15.78
C THR A 368 -6.57 5.28 -17.04
N TYR A 369 -5.55 4.96 -17.84
CA TYR A 369 -5.16 5.77 -19.00
C TYR A 369 -5.58 5.18 -20.36
N GLY A 370 -6.18 3.99 -20.35
CA GLY A 370 -6.88 3.44 -21.53
C GLY A 370 -5.99 2.87 -22.64
N GLU A 371 -4.77 2.41 -22.35
CA GLU A 371 -3.92 1.68 -23.30
C GLU A 371 -4.52 0.29 -23.59
N LYS A 372 -5.42 0.20 -24.57
CA LYS A 372 -6.28 -0.98 -24.82
C LYS A 372 -5.53 -2.25 -25.21
N THR A 373 -4.39 -2.14 -25.88
CA THR A 373 -3.60 -3.29 -26.37
C THR A 373 -2.52 -3.75 -25.38
N LEU A 374 -2.39 -3.05 -24.25
CA LEU A 374 -1.38 -3.36 -23.24
C LEU A 374 -1.79 -4.59 -22.42
N VAL A 375 -0.92 -5.61 -22.39
CA VAL A 375 -1.03 -6.70 -21.43
C VAL A 375 -0.53 -6.19 -20.09
N PHE A 376 -1.40 -6.16 -19.10
CA PHE A 376 -1.17 -5.48 -17.83
C PHE A 376 -1.14 -6.41 -16.59
N SER A 377 -1.56 -7.67 -16.78
CA SER A 377 -1.57 -8.70 -15.72
C SER A 377 -0.98 -9.99 -16.24
N GLY A 378 -0.37 -10.76 -15.37
CA GLY A 378 -0.09 -12.16 -15.57
C GLY A 378 -1.36 -13.02 -15.44
N PRO A 379 -1.27 -14.33 -15.69
CA PRO A 379 -2.39 -15.25 -15.61
C PRO A 379 -3.04 -15.28 -14.23
N LEU A 380 -4.36 -15.15 -14.18
CA LEU A 380 -5.20 -15.28 -12.99
C LEU A 380 -6.12 -16.50 -13.17
N TYR A 381 -6.23 -17.33 -12.12
CA TYR A 381 -7.14 -18.48 -12.15
C TYR A 381 -8.57 -18.02 -12.46
N ARG A 382 -9.21 -18.68 -13.45
CA ARG A 382 -10.60 -18.44 -13.83
C ARG A 382 -11.51 -19.60 -13.46
N SER A 383 -11.15 -20.80 -13.90
CA SER A 383 -11.97 -22.00 -13.70
C SER A 383 -11.16 -23.28 -13.91
N MET A 384 -11.70 -24.40 -13.46
CA MET A 384 -11.19 -25.72 -13.77
C MET A 384 -12.28 -26.66 -14.28
N SER A 385 -11.87 -27.69 -15.01
CA SER A 385 -12.72 -28.85 -15.37
C SER A 385 -11.95 -30.14 -15.14
N VAL A 386 -12.64 -31.18 -14.67
CA VAL A 386 -12.09 -32.53 -14.52
C VAL A 386 -12.36 -33.30 -15.79
N ASP A 387 -11.32 -33.92 -16.36
CA ASP A 387 -11.40 -34.83 -17.51
C ASP A 387 -10.69 -36.13 -17.16
N LYS A 388 -11.47 -37.14 -16.76
CA LYS A 388 -10.98 -38.45 -16.29
C LYS A 388 -9.99 -38.31 -15.13
N ASN A 389 -8.71 -38.57 -15.36
CA ASN A 389 -7.63 -38.57 -14.38
C ASN A 389 -6.80 -37.27 -14.36
N LEU A 390 -7.26 -36.22 -15.02
CA LEU A 390 -6.60 -34.94 -15.09
C LEU A 390 -7.54 -33.76 -14.81
N ILE A 391 -6.99 -32.62 -14.43
CA ILE A 391 -7.70 -31.35 -14.32
C ILE A 391 -7.13 -30.37 -15.33
N ARG A 392 -8.03 -29.72 -16.08
CA ARG A 392 -7.70 -28.60 -16.95
C ARG A 392 -8.02 -27.29 -16.26
N VAL A 393 -7.02 -26.45 -16.10
CA VAL A 393 -7.12 -25.12 -15.46
C VAL A 393 -7.10 -24.05 -16.53
N ALA A 394 -8.09 -23.16 -16.51
CA ALA A 394 -8.21 -22.00 -17.40
C ALA A 394 -7.89 -20.72 -16.67
N PHE A 395 -7.30 -19.78 -17.39
CA PHE A 395 -6.82 -18.50 -16.84
C PHE A 395 -7.42 -17.31 -17.60
N ASP A 396 -7.57 -16.19 -16.89
CA ASP A 396 -7.68 -14.87 -17.47
C ASP A 396 -6.28 -14.26 -17.66
N HIS A 397 -6.15 -13.25 -18.50
CA HIS A 397 -4.91 -12.51 -18.74
C HIS A 397 -3.73 -13.34 -19.27
N VAL A 398 -4.01 -14.29 -20.14
CA VAL A 398 -2.98 -15.13 -20.78
C VAL A 398 -2.07 -14.38 -21.75
N GLY A 399 -2.40 -13.12 -22.11
CA GLY A 399 -1.62 -12.28 -23.02
C GLY A 399 -1.40 -12.95 -24.38
N GLY A 400 -0.17 -12.97 -24.87
CA GLY A 400 0.25 -13.66 -26.09
C GLY A 400 0.34 -15.19 -25.97
N GLY A 401 -0.08 -15.76 -24.84
CA GLY A 401 -0.09 -17.19 -24.51
C GLY A 401 0.71 -17.50 -23.25
N LEU A 402 0.48 -18.68 -22.70
CA LEU A 402 1.17 -19.17 -21.50
C LEU A 402 2.58 -19.66 -21.82
N ILE A 403 3.51 -19.49 -20.90
CA ILE A 403 4.89 -20.01 -20.96
C ILE A 403 5.35 -20.48 -19.58
N ALA A 404 6.39 -21.33 -19.57
CA ALA A 404 7.28 -21.50 -18.44
C ALA A 404 8.44 -20.50 -18.62
N ASN A 405 8.55 -19.49 -17.76
CA ASN A 405 9.48 -18.37 -17.92
C ASN A 405 10.98 -18.76 -17.85
N ASP A 406 11.29 -19.95 -17.30
CA ASP A 406 12.64 -20.52 -17.20
C ASP A 406 12.87 -21.64 -18.22
N GLY A 407 11.91 -21.93 -19.11
CA GLY A 407 11.98 -23.00 -20.09
C GLY A 407 12.00 -24.42 -19.52
N GLN A 408 11.75 -24.58 -18.21
CA GLN A 408 11.69 -25.87 -17.52
C GLN A 408 10.26 -26.36 -17.41
N PRO A 409 10.00 -27.64 -17.08
CA PRO A 409 8.66 -28.12 -16.74
C PRO A 409 8.01 -27.21 -15.68
N LEU A 410 6.67 -27.11 -15.75
CA LEU A 410 5.92 -26.29 -14.78
C LEU A 410 6.13 -26.81 -13.36
N LYS A 411 6.23 -25.88 -12.41
CA LYS A 411 6.53 -26.16 -10.99
C LYS A 411 5.40 -25.71 -10.09
N TRP A 412 5.38 -26.27 -8.86
CA TRP A 412 4.47 -25.86 -7.78
C TRP A 412 3.01 -26.15 -8.03
N PHE A 413 2.69 -27.16 -8.84
CA PHE A 413 1.35 -27.73 -8.93
C PHE A 413 1.20 -28.91 -7.97
N GLU A 414 0.07 -28.94 -7.27
CA GLU A 414 -0.37 -30.04 -6.41
C GLU A 414 -1.81 -30.40 -6.74
N ILE A 415 -2.17 -31.68 -6.63
CA ILE A 415 -3.48 -32.20 -6.97
C ILE A 415 -3.98 -33.14 -5.87
N ALA A 416 -5.28 -33.10 -5.58
CA ALA A 416 -5.93 -33.96 -4.58
C ALA A 416 -7.16 -34.67 -5.15
N GLY A 417 -7.43 -35.85 -4.61
CA GLY A 417 -8.65 -36.66 -4.85
C GLY A 417 -9.70 -36.45 -3.75
N GLU A 418 -10.59 -37.45 -3.60
CA GLU A 418 -11.62 -37.47 -2.55
C GLU A 418 -11.06 -37.53 -1.13
N ASP A 419 -9.84 -38.03 -0.98
CA ASP A 419 -9.11 -38.11 0.29
C ASP A 419 -8.63 -36.77 0.80
N ARG A 420 -8.70 -35.71 -0.04
CA ARG A 420 -8.25 -34.34 0.24
C ARG A 420 -6.75 -34.20 0.54
N VAL A 421 -5.97 -35.23 0.21
CA VAL A 421 -4.52 -35.24 0.37
C VAL A 421 -3.88 -34.68 -0.91
N PHE A 422 -3.11 -33.63 -0.78
CA PHE A 422 -2.41 -33.01 -1.91
C PHE A 422 -1.09 -33.73 -2.20
N TYR A 423 -0.91 -34.09 -3.46
CA TYR A 423 0.29 -34.71 -3.99
C TYR A 423 0.89 -33.82 -5.07
N LYS A 424 2.23 -33.77 -5.16
CA LYS A 424 2.91 -33.13 -6.27
C LYS A 424 2.32 -33.63 -7.60
N ALA A 425 2.05 -32.70 -8.49
CA ALA A 425 1.48 -32.97 -9.80
C ALA A 425 2.45 -32.62 -10.92
N GLU A 426 2.31 -33.34 -12.03
CA GLU A 426 2.82 -32.94 -13.33
C GLU A 426 1.85 -31.91 -13.95
N ALA A 427 2.40 -30.96 -14.72
CA ALA A 427 1.59 -29.94 -15.36
C ALA A 427 2.17 -29.55 -16.71
N GLU A 428 1.30 -29.40 -17.73
CA GLU A 428 1.69 -29.01 -19.08
C GLU A 428 0.78 -27.89 -19.62
N ILE A 429 1.37 -26.99 -20.39
CA ILE A 429 0.63 -25.93 -21.11
C ILE A 429 -0.06 -26.54 -22.31
N ALA A 430 -1.38 -26.37 -22.43
CA ALA A 430 -2.21 -26.81 -23.54
C ALA A 430 -3.02 -25.62 -24.07
N GLY A 431 -2.43 -24.85 -24.99
CA GLY A 431 -2.97 -23.58 -25.48
C GLY A 431 -3.03 -22.55 -24.35
N ASP A 432 -4.20 -21.98 -24.08
CA ASP A 432 -4.44 -21.00 -23.02
C ASP A 432 -4.84 -21.64 -21.67
N THR A 433 -4.56 -22.94 -21.50
CA THR A 433 -4.88 -23.72 -20.30
C THR A 433 -3.65 -24.48 -19.81
N VAL A 434 -3.69 -24.94 -18.57
CA VAL A 434 -2.74 -25.89 -18.00
C VAL A 434 -3.46 -27.18 -17.67
N VAL A 435 -2.92 -28.31 -18.10
CA VAL A 435 -3.39 -29.66 -17.76
C VAL A 435 -2.55 -30.17 -16.61
N VAL A 436 -3.19 -30.66 -15.53
CA VAL A 436 -2.55 -31.08 -14.28
C VAL A 436 -2.96 -32.50 -13.96
N TRP A 437 -2.00 -33.38 -13.62
CA TRP A 437 -2.27 -34.76 -13.25
C TRP A 437 -1.22 -35.34 -12.29
N SER A 438 -1.55 -36.43 -11.65
CA SER A 438 -0.59 -37.21 -10.87
C SER A 438 -0.97 -38.71 -10.93
N PRO A 439 -0.04 -39.61 -11.15
CA PRO A 439 -0.31 -41.08 -11.06
C PRO A 439 -0.87 -41.49 -9.70
N ARG A 440 -0.60 -40.72 -8.65
CA ARG A 440 -1.11 -40.96 -7.29
C ARG A 440 -2.56 -40.56 -7.09
N VAL A 441 -3.17 -39.81 -8.02
CA VAL A 441 -4.52 -39.26 -7.91
C VAL A 441 -5.32 -39.58 -9.17
N PRO A 442 -5.82 -40.83 -9.29
CA PRO A 442 -6.53 -41.29 -10.50
C PRO A 442 -7.92 -40.63 -10.68
N SER A 443 -8.48 -40.03 -9.63
CA SER A 443 -9.77 -39.33 -9.65
C SER A 443 -9.64 -37.97 -8.97
N PRO A 444 -9.05 -36.97 -9.66
CA PRO A 444 -8.75 -35.70 -9.06
C PRO A 444 -9.99 -34.84 -8.83
N LYS A 445 -9.94 -34.00 -7.78
CA LYS A 445 -11.01 -33.07 -7.36
C LYS A 445 -10.55 -31.64 -7.23
N ALA A 446 -9.28 -31.42 -6.86
CA ALA A 446 -8.77 -30.09 -6.61
C ALA A 446 -7.31 -29.94 -7.05
N VAL A 447 -6.93 -28.71 -7.38
CA VAL A 447 -5.57 -28.29 -7.73
C VAL A 447 -5.19 -27.09 -6.88
N ARG A 448 -3.91 -27.08 -6.45
CA ARG A 448 -3.23 -25.91 -5.88
C ARG A 448 -2.03 -25.54 -6.74
N PHE A 449 -1.76 -24.25 -6.89
CA PHE A 449 -0.62 -23.71 -7.60
C PHE A 449 0.10 -22.67 -6.75
N GLY A 450 1.39 -22.86 -6.53
CA GLY A 450 2.19 -21.93 -5.71
C GLY A 450 1.73 -21.85 -4.25
N TRP A 451 1.08 -22.88 -3.71
CA TRP A 451 0.38 -22.83 -2.42
C TRP A 451 1.32 -23.13 -1.24
N HIS A 452 2.43 -22.37 -1.16
CA HIS A 452 3.46 -22.52 -0.11
C HIS A 452 4.30 -21.25 0.00
N GLN A 453 4.68 -20.82 1.21
CA GLN A 453 5.46 -19.58 1.42
C GLN A 453 6.80 -19.50 0.66
N LEU A 454 7.36 -20.63 0.26
CA LEU A 454 8.62 -20.72 -0.50
C LEU A 454 8.38 -20.92 -2.01
N ALA A 455 7.13 -20.84 -2.47
CA ALA A 455 6.83 -21.11 -3.87
C ALA A 455 7.33 -19.99 -4.79
N VAL A 456 8.24 -20.34 -5.68
CA VAL A 456 8.69 -19.51 -6.81
C VAL A 456 8.27 -20.23 -8.10
N PRO A 457 7.02 -20.10 -8.52
CA PRO A 457 6.49 -20.78 -9.70
C PRO A 457 6.99 -20.14 -10.99
N ASN A 458 7.01 -20.92 -12.08
CA ASN A 458 7.52 -20.50 -13.37
C ASN A 458 6.44 -20.32 -14.45
N LEU A 459 5.15 -20.44 -14.12
CA LEU A 459 4.07 -20.14 -15.06
C LEU A 459 3.92 -18.63 -15.22
N ALA A 460 3.94 -18.17 -16.47
CA ALA A 460 3.79 -16.76 -16.85
C ALA A 460 3.08 -16.64 -18.19
N ASN A 461 2.74 -15.41 -18.60
CA ASN A 461 2.42 -15.14 -20.00
C ASN A 461 3.68 -14.74 -20.81
N LYS A 462 3.55 -14.68 -22.12
CA LYS A 462 4.67 -14.34 -23.02
C LYS A 462 5.24 -12.94 -22.81
N GLU A 463 4.49 -12.05 -22.17
CA GLU A 463 4.93 -10.72 -21.76
C GLU A 463 5.80 -10.74 -20.49
N GLY A 464 6.02 -11.93 -19.92
CA GLY A 464 6.87 -12.13 -18.75
C GLY A 464 6.19 -11.79 -17.42
N LEU A 465 4.87 -11.70 -17.39
CA LEU A 465 4.11 -11.44 -16.16
C LEU A 465 3.73 -12.78 -15.51
N PRO A 466 4.14 -13.02 -14.24
CA PRO A 466 3.92 -14.30 -13.56
C PRO A 466 2.45 -14.55 -13.21
N ALA A 467 2.07 -15.82 -13.16
CA ALA A 467 0.76 -16.24 -12.69
C ALA A 467 0.63 -16.06 -11.17
N SER A 468 -0.55 -15.62 -10.73
CA SER A 468 -0.87 -15.56 -9.31
C SER A 468 -1.07 -16.97 -8.74
N PRO A 469 -0.56 -17.27 -7.53
CA PRO A 469 -0.91 -18.48 -6.81
C PRO A 469 -2.42 -18.60 -6.59
N PHE A 470 -2.92 -19.84 -6.58
CA PHE A 470 -4.34 -20.12 -6.36
C PHE A 470 -4.58 -21.50 -5.78
N ARG A 471 -5.77 -21.71 -5.25
CA ARG A 471 -6.36 -23.04 -4.96
C ARG A 471 -7.75 -23.13 -5.55
N THR A 472 -8.22 -24.38 -5.72
CA THR A 472 -9.57 -24.66 -6.23
C THR A 472 -10.45 -25.37 -5.18
N ASP A 473 -9.86 -25.74 -4.07
CA ASP A 473 -10.52 -26.34 -2.91
C ASP A 473 -11.02 -25.29 -1.92
N SER A 474 -11.89 -25.72 -1.02
CA SER A 474 -12.42 -24.92 0.09
C SER A 474 -12.19 -25.56 1.47
N TRP A 475 -11.36 -26.62 1.52
CA TRP A 475 -11.04 -27.35 2.76
C TRP A 475 -9.62 -27.14 3.23
#